data_ba76e4e39a1033f7dde4c4e34acd1a01
#
_entry.id   ba76e4e39a1033f7dde4c4e34acd1a01
#
_cell.length_a   1.000
_cell.length_b   1.000
_cell.length_c   1.000
_cell.angle_alpha   90.00
_cell.angle_beta   90.00
_cell.angle_gamma   90.00
#
_symmetry.space_group_name_H-M   'P 1'
#
loop_
_entity.id
_entity.type
_entity.pdbx_description
1 polymer ?
#
loop_
_entity_poly.entity_id
_entity_poly.type
_entity_poly.pdbx_seq_one_letter_code
_entity_poly.pdbx_strand_id
1 'polypeptide(L)'
;QCSELYAQTMAEKGYLTIAFDPSFTGESGGYPRFMASPDINTEDFMAAVDFLSVREDVDPDKIGIIGICGWGGMALNATALDIRIKATVASTMYDMTGVNANGYFDSEDSEEARYAKKQSLNALRTQEYRKGEYSRSGGCVPLPVPEDAPLFVKDYSEYYKGRCYHKRSLNSNDGW
;
A
#
# COMPACT_ATOMS: atom_id res chain seq x y z
N GLN A 1 6.77 -0.34 10.76
CA GLN A 1 7.27 -1.65 11.25
C GLN A 1 8.22 -2.30 10.25
N CYS A 2 7.73 -2.94 9.15
CA CYS A 2 8.63 -3.58 8.19
C CYS A 2 9.58 -2.56 7.54
N SER A 3 9.07 -1.44 7.08
CA SER A 3 9.86 -0.40 6.42
C SER A 3 10.95 0.16 7.32
N GLU A 4 10.66 0.36 8.60
CA GLU A 4 11.63 0.82 9.58
C GLU A 4 12.79 -0.19 9.76
N LEU A 5 12.48 -1.49 9.88
CA LEU A 5 13.49 -2.54 9.97
C LEU A 5 14.41 -2.58 8.75
N TYR A 6 13.81 -2.48 7.54
CA TYR A 6 14.61 -2.41 6.31
C TYR A 6 15.47 -1.15 6.27
N ALA A 7 14.92 0.01 6.66
CA ALA A 7 15.68 1.25 6.72
C ALA A 7 16.89 1.15 7.68
N GLN A 8 16.68 0.62 8.88
CA GLN A 8 17.77 0.38 9.85
C GLN A 8 18.84 -0.56 9.29
N THR A 9 18.42 -1.70 8.74
CA THR A 9 19.34 -2.69 8.17
C THR A 9 20.15 -2.10 7.00
N MET A 10 19.55 -1.28 6.17
CA MET A 10 20.26 -0.62 5.07
C MET A 10 21.19 0.49 5.58
N ALA A 11 20.80 1.22 6.63
CA ALA A 11 21.68 2.20 7.27
C ALA A 11 22.94 1.55 7.85
N GLU A 12 22.82 0.38 8.49
CA GLU A 12 23.94 -0.41 8.97
C GLU A 12 24.91 -0.86 7.85
N LYS A 13 24.40 -0.92 6.62
CA LYS A 13 25.21 -1.23 5.42
C LYS A 13 25.82 0.02 4.76
N GLY A 14 25.63 1.19 5.36
CA GLY A 14 26.23 2.45 4.90
C GLY A 14 25.37 3.27 3.94
N TYR A 15 24.10 2.96 3.79
CA TYR A 15 23.16 3.80 3.03
C TYR A 15 22.55 4.88 3.93
N LEU A 16 22.31 6.07 3.37
CA LEU A 16 21.36 7.00 3.97
C LEU A 16 19.95 6.50 3.64
N THR A 17 19.12 6.34 4.67
CA THR A 17 17.80 5.71 4.50
C THR A 17 16.71 6.55 5.15
N ILE A 18 15.53 6.55 4.54
CA ILE A 18 14.30 7.06 5.12
C ILE A 18 13.23 5.98 5.09
N ALA A 19 12.39 5.97 6.11
CA ALA A 19 11.11 5.27 6.11
C ALA A 19 10.03 6.28 6.51
N PHE A 20 8.90 6.21 5.85
CA PHE A 20 7.79 7.16 6.08
C PHE A 20 6.45 6.43 6.13
N ASP A 21 5.50 7.05 6.80
CA ASP A 21 4.11 6.62 6.73
C ASP A 21 3.50 7.22 5.46
N PRO A 22 2.89 6.40 4.59
CA PRO A 22 2.22 6.95 3.43
C PRO A 22 0.97 7.76 3.81
N SER A 23 0.51 8.61 2.92
CA SER A 23 -0.74 9.37 3.07
C SER A 23 -1.87 8.48 3.59
N PHE A 24 -2.72 9.02 4.45
CA PHE A 24 -3.86 8.38 5.11
C PHE A 24 -3.52 7.38 6.23
N THR A 25 -2.26 7.11 6.51
CA THR A 25 -1.85 6.12 7.53
C THR A 25 -0.85 6.69 8.52
N GLY A 26 -0.59 5.99 9.60
CA GLY A 26 0.43 6.36 10.58
C GLY A 26 0.28 7.77 11.14
N GLU A 27 1.39 8.51 11.16
CA GLU A 27 1.46 9.93 11.55
C GLU A 27 1.14 10.88 10.38
N SER A 28 1.18 10.37 9.12
CA SER A 28 0.86 11.18 7.95
C SER A 28 -0.62 11.55 7.91
N GLY A 29 -0.91 12.68 7.29
CA GLY A 29 -2.24 13.25 7.15
C GLY A 29 -3.11 12.51 6.12
N GLY A 30 -4.25 13.15 5.81
CA GLY A 30 -5.20 12.68 4.80
C GLY A 30 -6.47 12.08 5.39
N TYR A 31 -7.55 12.22 4.62
CA TYR A 31 -8.88 11.68 4.94
C TYR A 31 -9.53 11.13 3.67
N PRO A 32 -10.22 9.96 3.73
CA PRO A 32 -10.43 9.13 4.92
C PRO A 32 -9.15 8.46 5.42
N ARG A 33 -9.13 8.07 6.70
CA ARG A 33 -7.97 7.35 7.29
C ARG A 33 -7.99 5.89 6.85
N PHE A 34 -6.79 5.28 6.84
CA PHE A 34 -6.57 3.86 6.52
C PHE A 34 -6.99 3.51 5.09
N MET A 35 -6.66 4.38 4.16
CA MET A 35 -6.87 4.17 2.73
C MET A 35 -5.55 3.86 2.04
N ALA A 36 -5.55 2.89 1.13
CA ALA A 36 -4.50 2.72 0.14
C ALA A 36 -5.02 3.24 -1.21
N SER A 37 -4.28 4.14 -1.83
CA SER A 37 -4.58 4.68 -3.14
C SER A 37 -3.37 4.50 -4.05
N PRO A 38 -3.45 3.70 -5.11
CA PRO A 38 -2.34 3.52 -6.03
C PRO A 38 -1.78 4.84 -6.57
N ASP A 39 -2.64 5.78 -6.89
CA ASP A 39 -2.23 7.09 -7.42
C ASP A 39 -1.51 7.93 -6.37
N ILE A 40 -2.16 8.15 -5.21
CA ILE A 40 -1.63 9.02 -4.15
C ILE A 40 -0.40 8.40 -3.49
N ASN A 41 -0.42 7.09 -3.24
CA ASN A 41 0.72 6.44 -2.61
C ASN A 41 1.90 6.24 -3.58
N THR A 42 1.69 6.24 -4.88
CA THR A 42 2.76 6.39 -5.88
C THR A 42 3.40 7.78 -5.77
N GLU A 43 2.58 8.83 -5.63
CA GLU A 43 3.05 10.19 -5.41
C GLU A 43 3.82 10.35 -4.09
N ASP A 44 3.43 9.65 -3.02
CA ASP A 44 4.17 9.65 -1.75
C ASP A 44 5.63 9.20 -1.94
N PHE A 45 5.88 8.21 -2.81
CA PHE A 45 7.25 7.81 -3.16
C PHE A 45 8.00 8.90 -3.92
N MET A 46 7.36 9.55 -4.89
CA MET A 46 7.98 10.64 -5.64
C MET A 46 8.27 11.85 -4.75
N ALA A 47 7.38 12.17 -3.82
CA ALA A 47 7.60 13.21 -2.81
C ALA A 47 8.79 12.87 -1.87
N ALA A 48 8.97 11.60 -1.54
CA ALA A 48 10.16 11.16 -0.79
C ALA A 48 11.45 11.33 -1.62
N VAL A 49 11.39 11.11 -2.93
CA VAL A 49 12.51 11.39 -3.85
C VAL A 49 12.79 12.89 -3.93
N ASP A 50 11.76 13.75 -3.97
CA ASP A 50 11.93 15.21 -3.91
C ASP A 50 12.68 15.61 -2.66
N PHE A 51 12.25 15.10 -1.50
CA PHE A 51 12.91 15.37 -0.23
C PHE A 51 14.39 14.94 -0.23
N LEU A 52 14.70 13.75 -0.75
CA LEU A 52 16.08 13.26 -0.82
C LEU A 52 16.92 14.06 -1.80
N SER A 53 16.36 14.47 -2.93
CA SER A 53 17.09 15.13 -4.02
C SER A 53 17.61 16.53 -3.66
N VAL A 54 17.05 17.18 -2.63
CA VAL A 54 17.49 18.51 -2.20
C VAL A 54 18.42 18.48 -0.98
N ARG A 55 18.75 17.30 -0.47
CA ARG A 55 19.65 17.15 0.67
C ARG A 55 21.11 17.18 0.22
N GLU A 56 21.93 17.91 0.98
CA GLU A 56 23.38 18.03 0.71
C GLU A 56 24.16 16.72 0.95
N ASP A 57 23.63 15.82 1.78
CA ASP A 57 24.24 14.54 2.14
C ASP A 57 23.75 13.36 1.30
N VAL A 58 22.97 13.63 0.23
CA VAL A 58 22.46 12.63 -0.71
C VAL A 58 23.03 12.87 -2.11
N ASP A 59 23.50 11.79 -2.74
CA ASP A 59 23.82 11.79 -4.15
C ASP A 59 22.53 11.60 -4.97
N PRO A 60 22.01 12.63 -5.65
CA PRO A 60 20.74 12.56 -6.35
C PRO A 60 20.73 11.56 -7.52
N ASP A 61 21.90 11.14 -7.99
CA ASP A 61 22.03 10.13 -9.02
C ASP A 61 22.09 8.69 -8.48
N LYS A 62 21.94 8.51 -7.16
CA LYS A 62 22.00 7.20 -6.49
C LYS A 62 20.82 6.94 -5.54
N ILE A 63 19.65 7.42 -5.90
CA ILE A 63 18.42 7.20 -5.14
C ILE A 63 17.82 5.86 -5.56
N GLY A 64 17.54 5.00 -4.58
CA GLY A 64 16.84 3.74 -4.77
C GLY A 64 15.62 3.63 -3.86
N ILE A 65 14.74 2.70 -4.17
CA ILE A 65 13.48 2.48 -3.47
C ILE A 65 13.32 0.99 -3.11
N ILE A 66 12.80 0.72 -1.92
CA ILE A 66 12.37 -0.61 -1.50
C ILE A 66 10.88 -0.55 -1.20
N GLY A 67 10.08 -1.19 -2.04
CA GLY A 67 8.65 -1.36 -1.84
C GLY A 67 8.32 -2.77 -1.34
N ILE A 68 7.44 -2.88 -0.35
CA ILE A 68 7.11 -4.17 0.29
C ILE A 68 5.61 -4.44 0.12
N CYS A 69 5.25 -5.65 -0.32
CA CYS A 69 3.87 -6.09 -0.51
C CYS A 69 3.11 -5.18 -1.50
N GLY A 70 1.94 -4.66 -1.16
CA GLY A 70 1.18 -3.73 -2.02
C GLY A 70 1.97 -2.47 -2.39
N TRP A 71 2.80 -1.97 -1.48
CA TRP A 71 3.71 -0.85 -1.76
C TRP A 71 4.85 -1.22 -2.73
N GLY A 72 5.12 -2.50 -2.93
CA GLY A 72 6.02 -2.98 -3.98
C GLY A 72 5.52 -2.63 -5.38
N GLY A 73 4.23 -2.82 -5.64
CA GLY A 73 3.60 -2.40 -6.90
C GLY A 73 3.62 -0.88 -7.11
N MET A 74 3.31 -0.11 -6.07
CA MET A 74 3.36 1.36 -6.11
C MET A 74 4.79 1.89 -6.30
N ALA A 75 5.79 1.23 -5.72
CA ALA A 75 7.20 1.56 -5.95
C ALA A 75 7.61 1.35 -7.41
N LEU A 76 7.13 0.29 -8.06
CA LEU A 76 7.36 0.07 -9.50
C LEU A 76 6.69 1.16 -10.35
N ASN A 77 5.47 1.58 -10.00
CA ASN A 77 4.81 2.69 -10.67
C ASN A 77 5.61 3.99 -10.52
N ALA A 78 6.08 4.31 -9.31
CA ALA A 78 6.91 5.49 -9.07
C ALA A 78 8.20 5.44 -9.88
N THR A 79 8.85 4.28 -9.96
CA THR A 79 10.06 4.09 -10.79
C THR A 79 9.79 4.28 -12.27
N ALA A 80 8.63 3.88 -12.75
CA ALA A 80 8.25 4.08 -14.15
C ALA A 80 7.97 5.56 -14.50
N LEU A 81 7.59 6.36 -13.51
CA LEU A 81 7.25 7.77 -13.67
C LEU A 81 8.42 8.71 -13.36
N ASP A 82 9.31 8.34 -12.43
CA ASP A 82 10.39 9.19 -11.93
C ASP A 82 11.77 8.60 -12.23
N ILE A 83 12.44 9.14 -13.24
CA ILE A 83 13.76 8.71 -13.68
C ILE A 83 14.89 8.97 -12.69
N ARG A 84 14.65 9.72 -11.61
CA ARG A 84 15.60 9.93 -10.51
C ARG A 84 15.76 8.67 -9.66
N ILE A 85 14.78 7.76 -9.68
CA ILE A 85 14.86 6.45 -9.04
C ILE A 85 15.74 5.54 -9.90
N LYS A 86 16.93 5.19 -9.40
CA LYS A 86 17.93 4.42 -10.16
C LYS A 86 17.90 2.92 -9.90
N ALA A 87 17.31 2.51 -8.78
CA ALA A 87 17.17 1.10 -8.41
C ALA A 87 15.89 0.87 -7.63
N THR A 88 15.22 -0.25 -7.89
CA THR A 88 13.98 -0.61 -7.21
C THR A 88 14.02 -2.07 -6.77
N VAL A 89 13.69 -2.29 -5.50
CA VAL A 89 13.44 -3.63 -4.95
C VAL A 89 11.95 -3.73 -4.61
N ALA A 90 11.24 -4.62 -5.29
CA ALA A 90 9.85 -4.96 -5.00
C ALA A 90 9.83 -6.29 -4.22
N SER A 91 9.87 -6.20 -2.89
CA SER A 91 9.89 -7.37 -2.01
C SER A 91 8.47 -7.90 -1.80
N THR A 92 8.27 -9.21 -2.03
CA THR A 92 6.95 -9.86 -1.86
C THR A 92 5.81 -9.04 -2.49
N MET A 93 6.05 -8.53 -3.70
CA MET A 93 5.15 -7.61 -4.38
C MET A 93 3.76 -8.22 -4.53
N TYR A 94 2.76 -7.39 -4.21
CA TYR A 94 1.36 -7.71 -4.37
C TYR A 94 0.73 -6.70 -5.34
N ASP A 95 0.21 -7.20 -6.44
CA ASP A 95 -0.50 -6.38 -7.42
C ASP A 95 -1.91 -6.08 -6.93
N MET A 96 -2.03 -4.99 -6.16
CA MET A 96 -3.32 -4.56 -5.60
C MET A 96 -4.36 -4.26 -6.69
N THR A 97 -3.94 -3.70 -7.80
CA THR A 97 -4.86 -3.31 -8.88
C THR A 97 -5.31 -4.52 -9.68
N GLY A 98 -4.41 -5.41 -10.03
CA GLY A 98 -4.71 -6.66 -10.73
C GLY A 98 -5.64 -7.57 -9.93
N VAL A 99 -5.32 -7.81 -8.66
CA VAL A 99 -6.16 -8.66 -7.81
C VAL A 99 -7.55 -8.05 -7.57
N ASN A 100 -7.64 -6.72 -7.39
CA ASN A 100 -8.94 -6.06 -7.27
C ASN A 100 -9.76 -6.11 -8.56
N ALA A 101 -9.11 -6.12 -9.73
CA ALA A 101 -9.78 -6.22 -11.00
C ALA A 101 -10.25 -7.66 -11.31
N ASN A 102 -9.38 -8.64 -11.12
CA ASN A 102 -9.49 -9.99 -11.67
C ASN A 102 -9.66 -11.09 -10.60
N GLY A 103 -9.61 -10.74 -9.32
CA GLY A 103 -9.57 -11.73 -8.23
C GLY A 103 -8.19 -12.38 -8.06
N TYR A 104 -8.04 -13.19 -7.01
CA TYR A 104 -6.84 -13.99 -6.80
C TYR A 104 -6.70 -15.04 -7.91
N PHE A 105 -5.50 -15.16 -8.48
CA PHE A 105 -5.19 -16.10 -9.57
C PHE A 105 -6.08 -15.89 -10.80
N ASP A 106 -6.50 -14.66 -11.05
CA ASP A 106 -7.38 -14.28 -12.16
C ASP A 106 -8.72 -15.07 -12.18
N SER A 107 -9.19 -15.46 -11.00
CA SER A 107 -10.41 -16.28 -10.85
C SER A 107 -11.69 -15.58 -11.32
N GLU A 108 -11.66 -14.27 -11.47
CA GLU A 108 -12.78 -13.41 -11.91
C GLU A 108 -12.42 -12.63 -13.20
N ASP A 109 -11.43 -13.11 -13.96
CA ASP A 109 -10.96 -12.43 -15.17
C ASP A 109 -11.96 -12.59 -16.33
N SER A 110 -12.96 -11.69 -16.33
CA SER A 110 -13.86 -11.51 -17.47
C SER A 110 -14.21 -10.04 -17.62
N GLU A 111 -14.56 -9.63 -18.83
CA GLU A 111 -14.99 -8.26 -19.10
C GLU A 111 -16.30 -7.93 -18.35
N GLU A 112 -17.22 -8.88 -18.32
CA GLU A 112 -18.50 -8.76 -17.61
C GLU A 112 -18.31 -8.56 -16.11
N ALA A 113 -17.43 -9.35 -15.47
CA ALA A 113 -17.14 -9.23 -14.03
C ALA A 113 -16.51 -7.87 -13.71
N ARG A 114 -15.53 -7.43 -14.51
CA ARG A 114 -14.91 -6.11 -14.35
C ARG A 114 -15.92 -4.97 -14.56
N TYR A 115 -16.81 -5.08 -15.53
CA TYR A 115 -17.85 -4.08 -15.76
C TYR A 115 -18.84 -4.00 -14.60
N ALA A 116 -19.33 -5.14 -14.12
CA ALA A 116 -20.23 -5.20 -12.96
C ALA A 116 -19.59 -4.62 -11.70
N LYS A 117 -18.31 -4.91 -11.48
CA LYS A 117 -17.52 -4.33 -10.36
C LYS A 117 -17.44 -2.81 -10.47
N LYS A 118 -17.13 -2.27 -11.66
CA LYS A 118 -17.11 -0.81 -11.90
C LYS A 118 -18.48 -0.16 -11.67
N GLN A 119 -19.58 -0.79 -12.12
CA GLN A 119 -20.92 -0.29 -11.86
C GLN A 119 -21.21 -0.20 -10.36
N SER A 120 -20.88 -1.26 -9.60
CA SER A 120 -21.05 -1.31 -8.15
C SER A 120 -20.25 -0.21 -7.45
N LEU A 121 -18.97 -0.06 -7.79
CA LEU A 121 -18.10 0.97 -7.21
C LEU A 121 -18.56 2.39 -7.54
N ASN A 122 -19.04 2.62 -8.77
CA ASN A 122 -19.59 3.93 -9.17
C ASN A 122 -20.88 4.26 -8.42
N ALA A 123 -21.75 3.27 -8.21
CA ALA A 123 -22.97 3.43 -7.42
C ALA A 123 -22.64 3.74 -5.94
N LEU A 124 -21.65 3.01 -5.36
CA LEU A 124 -21.16 3.25 -4.02
C LEU A 124 -20.62 4.67 -3.87
N ARG A 125 -19.73 5.10 -4.78
CA ARG A 125 -19.20 6.47 -4.80
C ARG A 125 -20.28 7.54 -4.81
N THR A 126 -21.35 7.32 -5.58
CA THR A 126 -22.50 8.23 -5.63
C THR A 126 -23.25 8.28 -4.29
N GLN A 127 -23.39 7.13 -3.62
CA GLN A 127 -24.04 7.05 -2.30
C GLN A 127 -23.20 7.74 -1.23
N GLU A 128 -21.89 7.50 -1.23
CA GLU A 128 -20.93 8.15 -0.32
C GLU A 128 -20.97 9.67 -0.44
N TYR A 129 -20.93 10.16 -1.67
CA TYR A 129 -21.05 11.61 -1.91
C TYR A 129 -22.35 12.21 -1.36
N ARG A 130 -23.48 11.50 -1.53
CA ARG A 130 -24.79 11.95 -1.00
C ARG A 130 -24.84 11.96 0.53
N LYS A 131 -24.17 10.99 1.18
CA LYS A 131 -24.14 10.84 2.64
C LYS A 131 -23.07 11.70 3.30
N GLY A 132 -22.03 12.08 2.59
CA GLY A 132 -20.84 12.73 3.14
C GLY A 132 -19.95 11.77 3.96
N GLU A 133 -20.09 10.47 3.75
CA GLU A 133 -19.38 9.43 4.48
C GLU A 133 -18.73 8.45 3.50
N TYR A 134 -17.57 7.90 3.88
CA TYR A 134 -16.87 6.90 3.11
C TYR A 134 -17.11 5.50 3.68
N SER A 135 -17.45 4.57 2.81
CA SER A 135 -17.55 3.15 3.13
C SER A 135 -16.16 2.52 3.20
N ARG A 136 -16.02 1.45 3.96
CA ARG A 136 -14.78 0.66 4.03
C ARG A 136 -15.03 -0.73 3.48
N SER A 137 -14.06 -1.28 2.78
CA SER A 137 -14.16 -2.63 2.21
C SER A 137 -13.99 -3.74 3.25
N GLY A 138 -13.53 -3.42 4.46
CA GLY A 138 -13.21 -4.39 5.50
C GLY A 138 -11.76 -4.88 5.47
N GLY A 139 -10.96 -4.42 4.50
CA GLY A 139 -9.56 -4.76 4.37
C GLY A 139 -9.28 -6.20 3.90
N CYS A 140 -8.01 -6.55 3.83
CA CYS A 140 -7.54 -7.88 3.43
C CYS A 140 -7.38 -8.85 4.62
N VAL A 141 -7.71 -8.42 5.83
CA VAL A 141 -7.49 -9.18 7.07
C VAL A 141 -8.81 -9.31 7.82
N PRO A 142 -9.63 -10.34 7.53
CA PRO A 142 -10.93 -10.50 8.13
C PRO A 142 -10.85 -10.82 9.63
N LEU A 143 -11.82 -10.33 10.40
CA LEU A 143 -12.04 -10.72 11.79
C LEU A 143 -13.54 -10.75 12.08
N PRO A 144 -14.16 -11.90 12.46
CA PRO A 144 -13.51 -13.21 12.67
C PRO A 144 -12.94 -13.80 11.38
N VAL A 145 -11.91 -14.64 11.53
CA VAL A 145 -11.30 -15.36 10.41
C VAL A 145 -12.20 -16.53 10.05
N PRO A 146 -12.63 -16.70 8.78
CA PRO A 146 -13.39 -17.88 8.36
C PRO A 146 -12.61 -19.19 8.62
N GLU A 147 -13.31 -20.25 9.00
CA GLU A 147 -12.67 -21.54 9.30
C GLU A 147 -11.94 -22.13 8.09
N ASP A 148 -12.53 -21.98 6.92
CA ASP A 148 -12.02 -22.43 5.62
C ASP A 148 -11.03 -21.44 4.97
N ALA A 149 -10.69 -20.33 5.66
CA ALA A 149 -9.75 -19.36 5.12
C ALA A 149 -8.37 -19.97 4.84
N PRO A 150 -7.72 -19.59 3.74
CA PRO A 150 -6.35 -20.00 3.43
C PRO A 150 -5.39 -19.69 4.59
N LEU A 151 -4.34 -20.49 4.74
CA LEU A 151 -3.36 -20.34 5.82
C LEU A 151 -2.79 -18.92 5.91
N PHE A 152 -2.43 -18.32 4.77
CA PHE A 152 -1.88 -16.97 4.75
C PHE A 152 -2.87 -15.92 5.29
N VAL A 153 -4.18 -16.09 5.11
CA VAL A 153 -5.20 -15.18 5.68
C VAL A 153 -5.26 -15.32 7.19
N LYS A 154 -5.15 -16.56 7.71
CA LYS A 154 -5.08 -16.84 9.15
C LYS A 154 -3.85 -16.20 9.78
N ASP A 155 -2.68 -16.39 9.15
CA ASP A 155 -1.40 -15.83 9.61
C ASP A 155 -1.40 -14.30 9.58
N TYR A 156 -1.95 -13.68 8.53
CA TYR A 156 -2.07 -12.22 8.43
C TYR A 156 -3.02 -11.67 9.48
N SER A 157 -4.15 -12.36 9.75
CA SER A 157 -5.09 -11.94 10.76
C SER A 157 -4.46 -11.97 12.15
N GLU A 158 -3.79 -13.08 12.50
CA GLU A 158 -3.04 -13.18 13.77
C GLU A 158 -1.96 -12.09 13.88
N TYR A 159 -1.23 -11.83 12.80
CA TYR A 159 -0.18 -10.81 12.79
C TYR A 159 -0.74 -9.40 12.96
N TYR A 160 -1.62 -8.96 12.07
CA TYR A 160 -2.07 -7.56 12.01
C TYR A 160 -3.16 -7.21 13.03
N LYS A 161 -4.02 -8.16 13.40
CA LYS A 161 -5.11 -7.96 14.37
C LYS A 161 -4.74 -8.43 15.78
N GLY A 162 -3.72 -9.29 15.90
CA GLY A 162 -3.23 -9.86 17.15
C GLY A 162 -1.89 -9.26 17.59
N ARG A 163 -0.82 -10.04 17.48
CA ARG A 163 0.50 -9.75 18.07
C ARG A 163 1.18 -8.46 17.60
N CYS A 164 0.90 -8.02 16.38
CA CYS A 164 1.48 -6.80 15.80
C CYS A 164 0.42 -5.74 15.51
N TYR A 165 -0.71 -5.79 16.21
CA TYR A 165 -1.72 -4.75 16.11
C TYR A 165 -1.13 -3.37 16.41
N HIS A 166 -1.46 -2.40 15.58
CA HIS A 166 -1.13 -1.01 15.83
C HIS A 166 -2.29 -0.10 15.41
N LYS A 167 -2.71 0.78 16.32
CA LYS A 167 -3.88 1.67 16.15
C LYS A 167 -3.84 2.59 14.94
N ARG A 168 -2.67 2.79 14.32
CA ARG A 168 -2.47 3.64 13.14
C ARG A 168 -2.15 2.84 11.88
N SER A 169 -2.04 1.52 11.98
CA SER A 169 -1.78 0.67 10.81
C SER A 169 -3.04 0.48 9.98
N LEU A 170 -2.90 0.54 8.67
CA LEU A 170 -3.96 0.30 7.71
C LEU A 170 -4.57 -1.10 7.90
N ASN A 171 -3.74 -2.14 7.91
CA ASN A 171 -4.20 -3.53 8.02
C ASN A 171 -4.81 -3.88 9.37
N SER A 172 -4.44 -3.17 10.45
CA SER A 172 -5.02 -3.36 11.78
C SER A 172 -6.40 -2.73 11.93
N ASN A 173 -6.79 -1.80 11.04
CA ASN A 173 -7.97 -0.95 11.16
C ASN A 173 -8.98 -1.09 10.02
N ASP A 174 -9.00 -2.24 9.34
CA ASP A 174 -9.92 -2.55 8.26
C ASP A 174 -9.92 -1.50 7.13
N GLY A 175 -8.77 -0.92 6.90
CA GLY A 175 -8.56 0.06 5.85
C GLY A 175 -8.03 -0.56 4.58
N TRP A 176 -8.47 0.01 3.48
CA TRP A 176 -7.99 -0.29 2.14
C TRP A 176 -8.01 0.95 1.27
#